data_f45b5e6d7ab03dbe9486af370f4f7252
#
_entry.id   f45b5e6d7ab03dbe9486af370f4f7252
#
_cell.length_a   1.000
_cell.length_b   1.000
_cell.length_c   1.000
_cell.angle_alpha   90.00
_cell.angle_beta   90.00
_cell.angle_gamma   90.00
#
_symmetry.space_group_name_H-M   'P 1'
#
loop_
_entity.id
_entity.type
_entity.pdbx_description
1 polymer ?
#
loop_
_entity_poly.entity_id
_entity_poly.type
_entity_poly.pdbx_seq_one_letter_code
_entity_poly.pdbx_strand_id
1 'polypeptide(L)'
;MTAGKYSTLLIQEERKTVKIKSMQIHHIAIICSDYEVSKKFYTEILGLNIIREVYRKERQSYKLDLAIGDHYVIELFSFPDPPERPSGPEACGLRHLAFSVENVSEKRRELIDKGLNCEEIRIDEFTGKEFFFTQDPDQLPLEFYEM
;
A
#
# COMPACT_ATOMS: atom_id res chain seq x y z
N MET A 1 -28.74 4.17 -57.99
CA MET A 1 -27.72 4.47 -57.00
C MET A 1 -28.36 4.53 -55.65
N THR A 2 -28.27 3.45 -54.88
CA THR A 2 -28.92 3.29 -53.59
C THR A 2 -27.89 3.34 -52.48
N ALA A 3 -27.95 4.41 -51.64
CA ALA A 3 -27.09 4.56 -50.49
C ALA A 3 -27.57 3.63 -49.37
N GLY A 4 -26.73 2.70 -48.99
CA GLY A 4 -26.96 1.79 -47.87
C GLY A 4 -26.83 2.52 -46.53
N LYS A 5 -27.89 2.46 -45.74
CA LYS A 5 -27.91 2.90 -44.34
C LYS A 5 -27.25 1.85 -43.48
N TYR A 6 -26.04 2.13 -42.96
CA TYR A 6 -25.48 1.36 -41.87
C TYR A 6 -26.08 1.87 -40.56
N SER A 7 -26.97 1.04 -40.00
CA SER A 7 -27.52 1.23 -38.65
C SER A 7 -26.49 0.79 -37.64
N THR A 8 -25.90 1.74 -36.91
CA THR A 8 -25.01 1.44 -35.78
C THR A 8 -25.89 1.03 -34.59
N LEU A 9 -25.95 -0.27 -34.32
CA LEU A 9 -26.54 -0.77 -33.08
C LEU A 9 -25.60 -0.43 -31.92
N LEU A 10 -25.99 0.57 -31.15
CA LEU A 10 -25.38 0.83 -29.84
C LEU A 10 -25.88 -0.26 -28.87
N ILE A 11 -25.07 -1.27 -28.64
CA ILE A 11 -25.29 -2.21 -27.55
C ILE A 11 -24.96 -1.45 -26.26
N GLN A 12 -25.97 -0.92 -25.59
CA GLN A 12 -25.86 -0.50 -24.19
C GLN A 12 -25.80 -1.78 -23.35
N GLU A 13 -24.59 -2.21 -23.02
CA GLU A 13 -24.40 -3.16 -21.93
C GLU A 13 -24.80 -2.45 -20.62
N GLU A 14 -25.98 -2.76 -20.12
CA GLU A 14 -26.36 -2.45 -18.75
C GLU A 14 -25.35 -3.16 -17.81
N ARG A 15 -24.36 -2.41 -17.33
CA ARG A 15 -23.53 -2.86 -16.22
C ARG A 15 -24.47 -3.08 -15.03
N LYS A 16 -24.86 -4.32 -14.80
CA LYS A 16 -25.54 -4.72 -13.56
C LYS A 16 -24.63 -4.34 -12.41
N THR A 17 -24.92 -3.23 -11.75
CA THR A 17 -24.26 -2.84 -10.51
C THR A 17 -24.65 -3.88 -9.46
N VAL A 18 -23.83 -4.91 -9.31
CA VAL A 18 -23.97 -5.83 -8.19
C VAL A 18 -23.76 -4.97 -6.95
N LYS A 19 -24.83 -4.76 -6.17
CA LYS A 19 -24.71 -4.18 -4.83
C LYS A 19 -23.87 -5.15 -3.99
N ILE A 20 -22.55 -4.95 -4.01
CA ILE A 20 -21.65 -5.60 -3.07
C ILE A 20 -22.08 -5.07 -1.71
N LYS A 21 -22.66 -5.94 -0.88
CA LYS A 21 -22.86 -5.62 0.54
C LYS A 21 -21.51 -5.18 1.08
N SER A 22 -21.40 -3.94 1.49
CA SER A 22 -20.24 -3.15 1.88
C SER A 22 -19.08 -3.97 2.48
N MET A 23 -18.26 -4.58 1.65
CA MET A 23 -16.98 -5.15 2.04
C MET A 23 -15.90 -4.12 1.75
N GLN A 24 -15.07 -3.84 2.76
CA GLN A 24 -13.95 -2.91 2.66
C GLN A 24 -12.71 -3.58 3.25
N ILE A 25 -11.54 -3.18 2.80
CA ILE A 25 -10.30 -3.57 3.46
C ILE A 25 -10.28 -2.86 4.82
N HIS A 26 -10.24 -3.66 5.89
CA HIS A 26 -10.17 -3.12 7.25
C HIS A 26 -8.73 -2.80 7.64
N HIS A 27 -7.81 -3.73 7.42
CA HIS A 27 -6.36 -3.56 7.66
C HIS A 27 -5.55 -4.57 6.85
N ILE A 28 -4.25 -4.32 6.78
CA ILE A 28 -3.25 -5.23 6.23
C ILE A 28 -2.30 -5.59 7.37
N ALA A 29 -2.05 -6.88 7.58
CA ALA A 29 -1.12 -7.36 8.60
C ALA A 29 0.27 -7.55 7.99
N ILE A 30 1.28 -6.96 8.64
CA ILE A 30 2.69 -7.01 8.24
C ILE A 30 3.50 -7.64 9.37
N ILE A 31 4.34 -8.61 9.05
CA ILE A 31 5.31 -9.18 9.98
C ILE A 31 6.64 -8.49 9.76
N CYS A 32 7.25 -7.99 10.83
CA CYS A 32 8.57 -7.37 10.79
C CYS A 32 9.64 -8.23 11.48
N SER A 33 10.87 -8.13 11.01
CA SER A 33 12.03 -8.82 11.59
C SER A 33 12.51 -8.12 12.86
N ASP A 34 12.55 -6.78 12.86
CA ASP A 34 12.90 -5.95 14.01
C ASP A 34 11.74 -5.00 14.34
N TYR A 35 11.13 -5.24 15.50
CA TYR A 35 9.95 -4.51 15.91
C TYR A 35 10.18 -3.01 16.12
N GLU A 36 11.26 -2.64 16.83
CA GLU A 36 11.53 -1.23 17.13
C GLU A 36 11.90 -0.44 15.88
N VAL A 37 12.68 -1.04 14.98
CA VAL A 37 13.04 -0.43 13.69
C VAL A 37 11.78 -0.21 12.83
N SER A 38 10.93 -1.22 12.71
CA SER A 38 9.71 -1.12 11.90
C SER A 38 8.66 -0.21 12.54
N LYS A 39 8.48 -0.25 13.86
CA LYS A 39 7.62 0.69 14.57
C LYS A 39 8.03 2.14 14.29
N LYS A 40 9.33 2.45 14.45
CA LYS A 40 9.87 3.78 14.16
C LYS A 40 9.67 4.18 12.70
N PHE A 41 9.88 3.26 11.77
CA PHE A 41 9.66 3.51 10.35
C PHE A 41 8.22 3.91 10.04
N TYR A 42 7.25 3.12 10.49
CA TYR A 42 5.84 3.40 10.20
C TYR A 42 5.30 4.62 10.95
N THR A 43 5.77 4.90 12.17
CA THR A 43 5.27 6.02 12.98
C THR A 43 5.99 7.33 12.74
N GLU A 44 7.33 7.34 12.69
CA GLU A 44 8.12 8.58 12.59
C GLU A 44 8.43 8.96 11.14
N ILE A 45 8.73 7.98 10.29
CA ILE A 45 9.08 8.25 8.89
C ILE A 45 7.81 8.39 8.04
N LEU A 46 6.90 7.41 8.09
CA LEU A 46 5.65 7.46 7.33
C LEU A 46 4.56 8.29 8.01
N GLY A 47 4.65 8.53 9.32
CA GLY A 47 3.73 9.38 10.07
C GLY A 47 2.40 8.72 10.44
N LEU A 48 2.36 7.38 10.54
CA LEU A 48 1.16 6.69 10.98
C LEU A 48 0.94 6.84 12.49
N ASN A 49 -0.32 6.97 12.90
CA ASN A 49 -0.71 7.12 14.29
C ASN A 49 -0.87 5.76 14.97
N ILE A 50 -0.35 5.63 16.19
CA ILE A 50 -0.56 4.44 17.03
C ILE A 50 -1.97 4.48 17.61
N ILE A 51 -2.79 3.45 17.33
CA ILE A 51 -4.08 3.24 17.97
C ILE A 51 -3.91 2.42 19.25
N ARG A 52 -3.14 1.33 19.15
CA ARG A 52 -2.95 0.39 20.24
C ARG A 52 -1.66 -0.40 20.04
N GLU A 53 -0.97 -0.67 21.14
CA GLU A 53 0.22 -1.52 21.19
C GLU A 53 0.05 -2.57 22.29
N VAL A 54 0.27 -3.84 21.95
CA VAL A 54 0.12 -4.96 22.87
C VAL A 54 1.27 -5.94 22.73
N TYR A 55 1.92 -6.29 23.82
CA TYR A 55 2.82 -7.43 23.86
C TYR A 55 2.08 -8.71 24.23
N ARG A 56 2.11 -9.70 23.34
CA ARG A 56 1.45 -11.01 23.53
C ARG A 56 2.46 -12.01 24.06
N LYS A 57 2.52 -12.15 25.38
CA LYS A 57 3.52 -12.94 26.10
C LYS A 57 3.63 -14.39 25.64
N GLU A 58 2.50 -15.05 25.44
CA GLU A 58 2.45 -16.46 25.00
C GLU A 58 3.04 -16.70 23.61
N ARG A 59 3.02 -15.69 22.77
CA ARG A 59 3.57 -15.71 21.40
C ARG A 59 4.91 -15.00 21.27
N GLN A 60 5.40 -14.39 22.34
CA GLN A 60 6.60 -13.52 22.35
C GLN A 60 6.56 -12.51 21.21
N SER A 61 5.43 -11.84 21.02
CA SER A 61 5.10 -11.07 19.83
C SER A 61 4.42 -9.77 20.21
N TYR A 62 4.89 -8.67 19.65
CA TYR A 62 4.15 -7.41 19.63
C TYR A 62 3.07 -7.41 18.55
N LYS A 63 1.99 -6.70 18.83
CA LYS A 63 0.95 -6.32 17.88
C LYS A 63 0.74 -4.82 18.01
N LEU A 64 0.94 -4.09 16.92
CA LEU A 64 0.80 -2.65 16.85
C LEU A 64 -0.25 -2.29 15.80
N ASP A 65 -1.33 -1.66 16.24
CA ASP A 65 -2.39 -1.17 15.37
C ASP A 65 -2.10 0.27 14.96
N LEU A 66 -1.99 0.52 13.66
CA LEU A 66 -1.61 1.80 13.07
C LEU A 66 -2.70 2.37 12.18
N ALA A 67 -2.86 3.71 12.20
CA ALA A 67 -3.83 4.45 11.41
C ALA A 67 -3.19 5.53 10.53
N ILE A 68 -3.80 5.79 9.38
CA ILE A 68 -3.61 7.02 8.59
C ILE A 68 -4.77 7.96 8.95
N GLY A 69 -4.45 9.11 9.59
CA GLY A 69 -5.49 9.91 10.22
C GLY A 69 -6.24 9.08 11.26
N ASP A 70 -7.56 8.92 11.08
CA ASP A 70 -8.43 8.11 11.96
C ASP A 70 -8.72 6.69 11.39
N HIS A 71 -8.19 6.37 10.20
CA HIS A 71 -8.43 5.08 9.57
C HIS A 71 -7.37 4.05 9.97
N TYR A 72 -7.81 3.02 10.68
CA TYR A 72 -6.99 1.86 10.99
C TYR A 72 -6.64 1.11 9.70
N VAL A 73 -5.34 0.97 9.40
CA VAL A 73 -4.89 0.43 8.11
C VAL A 73 -3.86 -0.68 8.19
N ILE A 74 -3.01 -0.69 9.23
CA ILE A 74 -1.93 -1.67 9.37
C ILE A 74 -1.95 -2.29 10.77
N GLU A 75 -1.80 -3.63 10.82
CA GLU A 75 -1.35 -4.37 11.99
C GLU A 75 0.10 -4.77 11.81
N LEU A 76 1.00 -4.19 12.59
CA LEU A 76 2.41 -4.59 12.60
C LEU A 76 2.62 -5.65 13.67
N PHE A 77 3.21 -6.78 13.26
CA PHE A 77 3.53 -7.90 14.15
C PHE A 77 5.03 -8.17 14.19
N SER A 78 5.53 -8.49 15.37
CA SER A 78 6.79 -9.20 15.50
C SER A 78 6.55 -10.68 15.86
N PHE A 79 7.48 -11.53 15.47
CA PHE A 79 7.55 -12.93 15.91
C PHE A 79 9.00 -13.30 16.14
N PRO A 80 9.29 -14.32 16.98
CA PRO A 80 10.66 -14.83 17.10
C PRO A 80 11.12 -15.40 15.74
N ASP A 81 12.29 -14.96 15.27
CA ASP A 81 12.98 -15.46 14.08
C ASP A 81 12.08 -15.63 12.82
N PRO A 82 11.35 -14.60 12.39
CA PRO A 82 10.53 -14.75 11.18
C PRO A 82 11.44 -14.93 9.96
N PRO A 83 11.07 -15.80 9.00
CA PRO A 83 11.79 -15.89 7.74
C PRO A 83 11.81 -14.56 7.00
N GLU A 84 12.89 -14.31 6.27
CA GLU A 84 12.99 -13.13 5.41
C GLU A 84 11.90 -13.11 4.34
N ARG A 85 11.46 -11.90 3.96
CA ARG A 85 10.51 -11.71 2.88
C ARG A 85 11.12 -12.11 1.54
N PRO A 86 10.49 -12.99 0.74
CA PRO A 86 10.94 -13.29 -0.62
C PRO A 86 10.53 -12.18 -1.59
N SER A 87 11.33 -11.10 -1.67
CA SER A 87 11.03 -9.95 -2.56
C SER A 87 11.65 -10.05 -3.94
N GLY A 88 12.63 -10.88 -4.13
CA GLY A 88 13.27 -11.08 -5.42
C GLY A 88 13.87 -12.49 -5.60
N PRO A 89 13.46 -13.24 -6.66
CA PRO A 89 12.41 -12.88 -7.60
C PRO A 89 11.03 -12.79 -6.94
N GLU A 90 10.07 -12.14 -7.59
CA GLU A 90 8.71 -12.00 -7.07
C GLU A 90 8.08 -13.37 -6.79
N ALA A 91 7.52 -13.51 -5.59
CA ALA A 91 6.82 -14.71 -5.14
C ALA A 91 5.32 -14.42 -4.94
N CYS A 92 4.54 -15.49 -4.88
CA CYS A 92 3.12 -15.36 -4.55
C CYS A 92 2.92 -14.68 -3.19
N GLY A 93 1.92 -13.80 -3.08
CA GLY A 93 1.59 -13.04 -1.88
C GLY A 93 1.46 -11.55 -2.16
N LEU A 94 1.52 -10.74 -1.12
CA LEU A 94 1.45 -9.28 -1.24
C LEU A 94 2.71 -8.77 -1.96
N ARG A 95 2.55 -8.24 -3.18
CA ARG A 95 3.66 -7.69 -3.96
C ARG A 95 4.16 -6.37 -3.37
N HIS A 96 3.26 -5.43 -3.14
CA HIS A 96 3.55 -4.12 -2.56
C HIS A 96 2.32 -3.56 -1.84
N LEU A 97 2.53 -2.52 -1.07
CA LEU A 97 1.48 -1.70 -0.46
C LEU A 97 1.54 -0.31 -1.08
N ALA A 98 0.40 0.17 -1.60
CA ALA A 98 0.30 1.48 -2.23
C ALA A 98 -0.42 2.48 -1.32
N PHE A 99 0.16 3.68 -1.20
CA PHE A 99 -0.42 4.85 -0.54
C PHE A 99 -0.77 5.90 -1.59
N SER A 100 -1.96 6.46 -1.50
CA SER A 100 -2.39 7.56 -2.33
C SER A 100 -1.92 8.90 -1.75
N VAL A 101 -1.34 9.77 -2.58
CA VAL A 101 -0.80 11.07 -2.17
C VAL A 101 -1.21 12.18 -3.14
N GLU A 102 -1.40 13.40 -2.64
CA GLU A 102 -1.78 14.53 -3.49
C GLU A 102 -0.63 15.02 -4.38
N ASN A 103 0.61 14.97 -3.87
CA ASN A 103 1.80 15.43 -4.58
C ASN A 103 2.94 14.43 -4.43
N VAL A 104 3.20 13.69 -5.49
CA VAL A 104 4.20 12.62 -5.52
C VAL A 104 5.62 13.17 -5.35
N SER A 105 5.94 14.29 -6.02
CA SER A 105 7.26 14.91 -5.94
C SER A 105 7.58 15.45 -4.54
N GLU A 106 6.60 16.05 -3.88
CA GLU A 106 6.73 16.56 -2.52
C GLU A 106 6.90 15.41 -1.52
N LYS A 107 6.07 14.37 -1.64
CA LYS A 107 6.18 13.17 -0.78
C LYS A 107 7.52 12.47 -0.94
N ARG A 108 8.01 12.32 -2.17
CA ARG A 108 9.32 11.74 -2.44
C ARG A 108 10.43 12.51 -1.75
N ARG A 109 10.42 13.85 -1.86
CA ARG A 109 11.40 14.73 -1.22
C ARG A 109 11.37 14.58 0.29
N GLU A 110 10.18 14.62 0.90
CA GLU A 110 9.99 14.40 2.35
C GLU A 110 10.65 13.10 2.82
N LEU A 111 10.44 12.01 2.11
CA LEU A 111 10.99 10.70 2.49
C LEU A 111 12.51 10.63 2.29
N ILE A 112 13.04 11.25 1.25
CA ILE A 112 14.50 11.38 1.03
C ILE A 112 15.14 12.20 2.16
N ASP A 113 14.52 13.31 2.55
CA ASP A 113 15.01 14.16 3.66
C ASP A 113 15.01 13.41 5.01
N LYS A 114 14.13 12.42 5.15
CA LYS A 114 14.11 11.49 6.29
C LYS A 114 15.07 10.31 6.16
N GLY A 115 15.86 10.27 5.10
CA GLY A 115 16.92 9.28 4.89
C GLY A 115 16.51 8.02 4.11
N LEU A 116 15.32 7.99 3.50
CA LEU A 116 14.91 6.84 2.68
C LEU A 116 15.51 6.91 1.28
N ASN A 117 15.84 5.74 0.75
CA ASN A 117 16.15 5.57 -0.66
C ASN A 117 14.84 5.42 -1.45
N CYS A 118 14.52 6.41 -2.28
CA CYS A 118 13.33 6.43 -3.12
C CYS A 118 13.71 6.29 -4.58
N GLU A 119 13.01 5.44 -5.31
CA GLU A 119 13.16 5.35 -6.78
C GLU A 119 12.80 6.67 -7.47
N GLU A 120 13.16 6.80 -8.76
CA GLU A 120 12.71 7.92 -9.57
C GLU A 120 11.20 7.87 -9.81
N ILE A 121 10.61 9.06 -9.98
CA ILE A 121 9.18 9.18 -10.32
C ILE A 121 8.96 8.62 -11.72
N ARG A 122 7.95 7.79 -11.84
CA ARG A 122 7.47 7.24 -13.11
C ARG A 122 6.03 7.66 -13.35
N ILE A 123 5.61 7.54 -14.59
CA ILE A 123 4.22 7.79 -15.01
C ILE A 123 3.60 6.44 -15.36
N ASP A 124 2.45 6.17 -14.77
CA ASP A 124 1.63 5.02 -15.14
C ASP A 124 1.04 5.26 -16.54
N GLU A 125 1.41 4.45 -17.50
CA GLU A 125 1.01 4.59 -18.91
C GLU A 125 -0.51 4.40 -19.13
N PHE A 126 -1.21 3.76 -18.18
CA PHE A 126 -2.65 3.52 -18.27
C PHE A 126 -3.49 4.66 -17.69
N THR A 127 -2.98 5.33 -16.67
CA THR A 127 -3.71 6.38 -15.94
C THR A 127 -3.14 7.78 -16.17
N GLY A 128 -1.88 7.88 -16.60
CA GLY A 128 -1.14 9.13 -16.74
C GLY A 128 -0.70 9.74 -15.40
N LYS A 129 -0.87 9.01 -14.28
CA LYS A 129 -0.54 9.46 -12.93
C LYS A 129 0.89 9.15 -12.56
N GLU A 130 1.45 10.01 -11.71
CA GLU A 130 2.79 9.83 -11.16
C GLU A 130 2.82 8.84 -10.02
N PHE A 131 3.93 8.12 -9.89
CA PHE A 131 4.20 7.25 -8.74
C PHE A 131 5.71 7.03 -8.55
N PHE A 132 6.09 6.59 -7.37
CA PHE A 132 7.44 6.09 -7.08
C PHE A 132 7.37 4.98 -6.03
N PHE A 133 8.47 4.22 -5.93
CA PHE A 133 8.64 3.19 -4.92
C PHE A 133 9.75 3.52 -3.92
N THR A 134 9.58 3.04 -2.72
CA THR A 134 10.59 2.83 -1.68
C THR A 134 10.35 1.48 -1.01
N GLN A 135 11.02 1.18 0.09
CA GLN A 135 10.86 -0.08 0.81
C GLN A 135 10.75 0.18 2.31
N ASP A 136 10.03 -0.70 3.00
CA ASP A 136 10.10 -0.75 4.45
C ASP A 136 11.40 -1.45 4.93
N PRO A 137 11.69 -1.53 6.24
CA PRO A 137 12.90 -2.16 6.75
C PRO A 137 13.09 -3.63 6.36
N ASP A 138 12.00 -4.34 6.07
CA ASP A 138 12.00 -5.74 5.66
C ASP A 138 11.83 -5.92 4.13
N GLN A 139 12.10 -4.86 3.36
CA GLN A 139 12.07 -4.86 1.89
C GLN A 139 10.67 -5.07 1.30
N LEU A 140 9.59 -4.81 2.06
CA LEU A 140 8.26 -4.70 1.47
C LEU A 140 8.24 -3.45 0.58
N PRO A 141 8.00 -3.59 -0.74
CA PRO A 141 7.90 -2.42 -1.60
C PRO A 141 6.68 -1.57 -1.21
N LEU A 142 6.91 -0.27 -1.09
CA LEU A 142 5.89 0.72 -0.80
C LEU A 142 5.78 1.67 -1.98
N GLU A 143 4.59 1.76 -2.55
CA GLU A 143 4.27 2.65 -3.66
C GLU A 143 3.61 3.92 -3.14
N PHE A 144 4.00 5.07 -3.67
CA PHE A 144 3.31 6.34 -3.47
C PHE A 144 2.75 6.80 -4.81
N TYR A 145 1.42 6.77 -4.91
CA TYR A 145 0.67 6.95 -6.15
C TYR A 145 -0.17 8.23 -6.08
N GLU A 146 -0.20 9.00 -7.16
CA GLU A 146 -0.98 10.24 -7.28
C GLU A 146 -2.49 9.97 -7.13
N MET A 147 -3.22 10.82 -6.38
CA MET A 147 -4.67 10.75 -6.22
C MET A 147 -5.45 10.98 -7.53
#